data_ead26070bb98d3eb8cdf5cba75e0a9c4
#
_entry.id   ead26070bb98d3eb8cdf5cba75e0a9c4
#
_cell.length_a   1.000
_cell.length_b   1.000
_cell.length_c   1.000
_cell.angle_alpha   90.00
_cell.angle_beta   90.00
_cell.angle_gamma   90.00
#
_symmetry.space_group_name_H-M   'P 1'
#
loop_
_entity.id
_entity.type
_entity.pdbx_description
1 polymer ?
#
loop_
_entity_poly.entity_id
_entity_poly.type
_entity_poly.pdbx_seq_one_letter_code
_entity_poly.pdbx_strand_id
1 'polypeptide(L)' 'MDRRRIIEGERLDEIMKQLARWYDVTVFYQNAEAKDLVFTGDLEKYSNCNVILDIISMTTNVEFELKDRVIIVKMK' A
#
# COMPACT_ATOMS: atom_id res chain seq x y z
N MET A 1 -5.23 -20.29 8.75
CA MET A 1 -3.99 -19.61 8.36
C MET A 1 -4.07 -18.12 8.68
N ASP A 2 -3.02 -17.62 9.26
CA ASP A 2 -2.98 -16.20 9.62
C ASP A 2 -2.82 -15.35 8.36
N ARG A 3 -3.69 -14.36 8.22
CA ARG A 3 -3.65 -13.47 7.08
C ARG A 3 -3.12 -12.09 7.42
N ARG A 4 -2.72 -11.92 8.65
CA ARG A 4 -2.21 -10.64 9.10
C ARG A 4 -0.72 -10.55 8.78
N ARG A 5 -0.31 -9.38 8.37
CA ARG A 5 1.08 -9.08 8.16
C ARG A 5 1.48 -7.91 9.03
N ILE A 6 2.47 -8.13 9.86
CA ILE A 6 3.02 -7.08 10.69
C ILE A 6 4.18 -6.44 9.93
N ILE A 7 4.11 -5.14 9.76
CA ILE A 7 5.10 -4.39 9.00
C ILE A 7 5.88 -3.50 9.96
N GLU A 8 7.19 -3.66 9.95
CA GLU A 8 8.07 -2.90 10.82
C GLU A 8 9.12 -2.16 9.98
N GLY A 9 8.83 -0.89 9.70
CA GLY A 9 9.78 -0.06 8.98
C GLY A 9 10.10 -0.54 7.58
N GLU A 10 9.11 -0.99 6.83
CA GLU A 10 9.32 -1.45 5.46
C GLU A 10 9.07 -0.33 4.47
N ARG A 11 9.80 -0.37 3.36
CA ARG A 11 9.62 0.62 2.31
C ARG A 11 8.27 0.42 1.63
N LEU A 12 7.70 1.52 1.19
CA LEU A 12 6.39 1.49 0.57
C LEU A 12 6.37 0.62 -0.69
N ASP A 13 7.43 0.66 -1.50
CA ASP A 13 7.47 -0.14 -2.72
C ASP A 13 7.41 -1.64 -2.41
N GLU A 14 8.01 -2.08 -1.31
CA GLU A 14 7.95 -3.48 -0.91
C GLU A 14 6.54 -3.86 -0.46
N ILE A 15 5.90 -2.97 0.30
CA ILE A 15 4.54 -3.20 0.76
C ILE A 15 3.58 -3.28 -0.43
N MET A 16 3.74 -2.37 -1.39
CA MET A 16 2.86 -2.35 -2.55
C MET A 16 3.03 -3.58 -3.42
N LYS A 17 4.23 -4.15 -3.49
CA LYS A 17 4.43 -5.42 -4.19
C LYS A 17 3.60 -6.53 -3.58
N GLN A 18 3.53 -6.58 -2.25
CA GLN A 18 2.71 -7.56 -1.56
C GLN A 18 1.23 -7.37 -1.87
N LEU A 19 0.78 -6.12 -1.81
CA LEU A 19 -0.62 -5.81 -2.10
C LEU A 19 -0.99 -6.16 -3.53
N ALA A 20 -0.08 -5.90 -4.47
CA ALA A 20 -0.32 -6.22 -5.87
C ALA A 20 -0.57 -7.71 -6.06
N ARG A 21 0.16 -8.53 -5.32
CA ARG A 21 0.00 -9.98 -5.39
C ARG A 21 -1.26 -10.46 -4.69
N TRP A 22 -1.58 -9.86 -3.54
CA TRP A 22 -2.76 -10.27 -2.77
C TRP A 22 -4.06 -9.96 -3.50
N TYR A 23 -4.11 -8.81 -4.18
CA TYR A 23 -5.35 -8.31 -4.76
C TYR A 23 -5.34 -8.31 -6.28
N ASP A 24 -4.26 -8.81 -6.88
CA ASP A 24 -4.13 -8.88 -8.33
C ASP A 24 -4.34 -7.51 -8.97
N VAL A 25 -3.57 -6.54 -8.51
CA VAL A 25 -3.63 -5.18 -9.03
C VAL A 25 -2.25 -4.73 -9.50
N THR A 26 -2.23 -3.69 -10.30
CA THR A 26 -1.00 -3.08 -10.78
C THR A 26 -0.76 -1.78 -9.99
N VAL A 27 0.50 -1.51 -9.68
CA VAL A 27 0.85 -0.30 -8.93
C VAL A 27 1.63 0.64 -9.83
N PHE A 28 1.19 1.88 -9.88
CA PHE A 28 1.86 2.93 -10.64
C PHE A 28 2.23 4.08 -9.71
N TYR A 29 3.49 4.48 -9.74
CA TYR A 29 3.98 5.58 -8.88
C TYR A 29 4.04 6.86 -9.70
N GLN A 30 3.16 7.78 -9.38
CA GLN A 30 3.18 9.09 -10.03
C GLN A 30 4.38 9.90 -9.55
N ASN A 31 4.75 9.73 -8.26
CA ASN A 31 5.92 10.36 -7.67
C ASN A 31 6.87 9.26 -7.22
N ALA A 32 8.03 9.16 -7.84
CA ALA A 32 9.01 8.11 -7.50
C ALA A 32 9.46 8.18 -6.05
N GLU A 33 9.46 9.35 -5.45
CA GLU A 33 9.83 9.54 -4.05
C GLU A 33 8.97 8.73 -3.09
N ALA A 34 7.73 8.44 -3.49
CA ALA A 34 6.84 7.68 -2.63
C ALA A 34 7.37 6.28 -2.34
N LYS A 35 8.17 5.73 -3.23
CA LYS A 35 8.74 4.39 -3.04
C LYS A 35 9.63 4.30 -1.81
N ASP A 36 10.24 5.41 -1.43
CA ASP A 36 11.21 5.44 -0.33
C ASP A 36 10.56 5.66 1.03
N LEU A 37 9.27 5.93 1.08
CA LEU A 37 8.58 6.12 2.34
C LEU A 37 8.54 4.81 3.11
N VAL A 38 8.57 4.94 4.42
CA VAL A 38 8.60 3.79 5.32
C VAL A 38 7.30 3.75 6.11
N PHE A 39 6.74 2.55 6.24
CA PHE A 39 5.49 2.35 6.95
C PHE A 39 5.67 1.29 8.03
N THR A 40 5.04 1.50 9.18
CA THR A 40 4.99 0.53 10.26
C THR A 40 3.54 0.37 10.69
N GLY A 41 3.09 -0.86 10.79
CA GLY A 41 1.72 -1.14 11.20
C GLY A 41 1.31 -2.57 10.90
N ASP A 42 0.06 -2.90 11.21
CA ASP A 42 -0.53 -4.20 10.93
C ASP A 42 -1.44 -4.10 9.73
N LEU A 43 -1.27 -5.01 8.79
CA LEU A 43 -2.18 -5.11 7.64
C LEU A 43 -2.85 -6.48 7.68
N GLU A 44 -4.15 -6.49 7.46
CA GLU A 44 -4.92 -7.73 7.47
C GLU A 44 -5.48 -7.99 6.08
N LYS A 45 -5.12 -9.12 5.54
CA LYS A 45 -5.48 -9.46 4.17
C LYS A 45 -6.98 -9.59 3.94
N TYR A 46 -7.73 -9.89 4.99
CA TYR A 46 -9.18 -10.02 4.81
C TYR A 46 -9.88 -8.69 4.59
N SER A 47 -9.21 -7.60 4.87
CA SER A 47 -9.76 -6.29 4.56
C SER A 47 -9.70 -6.06 3.06
N ASN A 48 -10.60 -5.21 2.55
CA ASN A 48 -10.51 -4.90 1.14
C ASN A 48 -9.33 -3.94 0.89
N CYS A 49 -8.93 -3.84 -0.37
CA CYS A 49 -7.76 -3.06 -0.74
C CYS A 49 -7.89 -1.59 -0.34
N ASN A 50 -9.07 -1.02 -0.48
CA ASN A 50 -9.29 0.39 -0.14
C ASN A 50 -9.02 0.67 1.33
N VAL A 51 -9.40 -0.26 2.21
CA VAL A 51 -9.17 -0.09 3.64
C VAL A 51 -7.68 -0.05 3.94
N ILE A 52 -6.93 -0.96 3.34
CA ILE A 52 -5.49 -1.02 3.55
C ILE A 52 -4.82 0.25 3.04
N LEU A 53 -5.21 0.72 1.86
CA LEU A 53 -4.65 1.94 1.29
C LEU A 53 -4.95 3.16 2.18
N ASP A 54 -6.15 3.21 2.73
CA ASP A 54 -6.52 4.30 3.63
C ASP A 54 -5.64 4.32 4.88
N ILE A 55 -5.38 3.15 5.46
CA ILE A 55 -4.54 3.05 6.63
C ILE A 55 -3.14 3.58 6.35
N ILE A 56 -2.58 3.17 5.23
CA ILE A 56 -1.24 3.62 4.85
C ILE A 56 -1.24 5.12 4.58
N SER A 57 -2.27 5.62 3.91
CA SER A 57 -2.39 7.04 3.59
C SER A 57 -2.48 7.91 4.85
N MET A 58 -3.14 7.40 5.88
CA MET A 58 -3.31 8.15 7.12
C MET A 58 -2.01 8.31 7.90
N THR A 59 -1.09 7.38 7.75
CA THR A 59 0.15 7.38 8.51
C THR A 59 1.37 7.83 7.72
N THR A 60 1.21 8.04 6.43
CA THR A 60 2.29 8.47 5.57
C THR A 60 1.84 9.69 4.77
N ASN A 61 2.76 10.26 4.01
CA ASN A 61 2.45 11.46 3.24
C ASN A 61 2.10 11.14 1.78
N VAL A 62 1.34 10.07 1.59
CA VAL A 62 0.94 9.64 0.25
C VAL A 62 -0.57 9.57 0.12
N GLU A 63 -1.04 9.66 -1.11
CA GLU A 63 -2.43 9.41 -1.46
C GLU A 63 -2.47 8.27 -2.45
N PHE A 64 -3.55 7.51 -2.40
CA PHE A 64 -3.76 6.40 -3.32
C PHE A 64 -5.05 6.59 -4.08
N GLU A 65 -5.02 6.20 -5.34
CA GLU A 65 -6.22 6.19 -6.16
C GLU A 65 -6.31 4.79 -6.79
N LEU A 66 -7.43 4.11 -6.56
CA LEU A 66 -7.65 2.79 -7.11
C LEU A 66 -8.68 2.89 -8.22
N LYS A 67 -8.28 2.50 -9.42
CA LYS A 67 -9.17 2.55 -10.58
C LYS A 67 -8.82 1.41 -11.53
N ASP A 68 -9.81 0.59 -11.86
CA ASP A 68 -9.65 -0.51 -12.83
C ASP A 68 -8.44 -1.40 -12.51
N ARG A 69 -8.30 -1.78 -11.26
CA ARG A 69 -7.21 -2.64 -10.79
C ARG A 69 -5.84 -1.99 -10.91
N VAL A 70 -5.80 -0.68 -10.97
CA VAL A 70 -4.54 0.06 -10.96
C VAL A 70 -4.54 0.97 -9.74
N ILE A 71 -3.50 0.87 -8.93
CA ILE A 71 -3.31 1.74 -7.79
C ILE A 71 -2.31 2.82 -8.21
N ILE A 72 -2.73 4.07 -8.15
CA ILE A 72 -1.86 5.20 -8.44
C ILE A 72 -1.37 5.78 -7.13
N VAL A 73 -0.07 5.84 -6.95
CA VAL A 73 0.55 6.34 -5.71
C VAL A 73 1.06 7.75 -5.97
N LYS A 74 0.60 8.68 -5.16
CA LYS A 74 0.96 10.08 -5.29
C LYS A 74 1.39 10.64 -3.94
N MET A 75 2.29 11.62 -3.96
CA MET A 75 2.62 12.36 -2.75
C MET A 75 1.53 13.40 -2.50
N LYS A 76 1.18 13.61 -1.24
CA LYS A 76 0.21 14.65 -0.88
C LYS A 76 0.77 16.06 -1.11
#